data_17b6851f9fe41b460c4a2de4ab296b0b
#
_entry.id   17b6851f9fe41b460c4a2de4ab296b0b
#
_cell.length_a   1.000
_cell.length_b   1.000
_cell.length_c   1.000
_cell.angle_alpha   90.00
_cell.angle_beta   90.00
_cell.angle_gamma   90.00
#
_symmetry.space_group_name_H-M   'P 1'
#
loop_
_entity.id
_entity.type
_entity.pdbx_description
1 polymer ?
#
loop_
_entity_poly.entity_id
_entity_poly.type
_entity_poly.pdbx_seq_one_letter_code
_entity_poly.pdbx_strand_id
1 'polypeptide(L)'
;ILKEIFWKMNELSYYVADELDDNGNTKKMLYININSKTVEEMINEYALNNEQKKQLNELLDDKYESLWSNVVYGNSNGNSNVVDVALSQVGNKGGEPYWRWYGFNSRIEWCAVFVSWVYNQVGELNIAVPKFSTCHTQGVPWFKTLGLWKDKGYVPKSGDVIFFDWEQDGHVDHVGIVETSDGKEVYTIEGNSRDEVKRKKYKSCRLIAFLNNY
;
A
#
# COMPACT_ATOMS: atom_id res chain seq x y z
N ILE A 1 0.27 26.12 -4.33
CA ILE A 1 -0.58 26.27 -5.55
C ILE A 1 -0.61 24.97 -6.35
N LEU A 2 0.51 24.44 -6.90
CA LEU A 2 0.52 23.23 -7.73
C LEU A 2 -0.03 22.00 -7.00
N LYS A 3 0.31 21.79 -5.74
CA LYS A 3 -0.23 20.72 -4.90
C LYS A 3 -1.74 20.85 -4.69
N GLU A 4 -2.25 22.05 -4.53
CA GLU A 4 -3.68 22.34 -4.39
C GLU A 4 -4.43 22.12 -5.70
N ILE A 5 -3.83 22.47 -6.85
CA ILE A 5 -4.41 22.23 -8.18
C ILE A 5 -4.61 20.73 -8.40
N PHE A 6 -3.60 19.91 -8.08
CA PHE A 6 -3.68 18.46 -8.21
C PHE A 6 -4.79 17.83 -7.36
N TRP A 7 -4.92 18.26 -6.11
CA TRP A 7 -5.98 17.76 -5.22
C TRP A 7 -7.38 18.14 -5.71
N LYS A 8 -7.54 19.31 -6.32
CA LYS A 8 -8.83 19.78 -6.85
C LYS A 8 -9.17 19.24 -8.23
N MET A 9 -8.20 18.71 -8.98
CA MET A 9 -8.48 18.03 -10.26
C MET A 9 -9.33 16.76 -10.08
N ASN A 10 -9.26 16.16 -8.89
CA ASN A 10 -10.02 14.94 -8.55
C ASN A 10 -10.76 15.17 -7.22
N GLU A 11 -11.76 16.02 -7.23
CA GLU A 11 -12.57 16.27 -6.02
C GLU A 11 -13.55 15.14 -5.81
N LEU A 12 -13.36 14.40 -4.74
CA LEU A 12 -14.28 13.38 -4.27
C LEU A 12 -15.23 14.03 -3.27
N SER A 13 -16.52 14.08 -3.60
CA SER A 13 -17.56 14.42 -2.64
C SER A 13 -18.52 13.25 -2.44
N TYR A 14 -19.03 13.09 -1.24
CA TYR A 14 -20.02 12.06 -0.95
C TYR A 14 -21.14 12.61 -0.05
N TYR A 15 -22.31 12.05 -0.21
CA TYR A 15 -23.40 12.26 0.73
C TYR A 15 -24.18 10.95 0.94
N VAL A 16 -24.82 10.84 2.07
CA VAL A 16 -25.69 9.70 2.41
C VAL A 16 -27.13 10.17 2.36
N ALA A 17 -27.98 9.49 1.60
CA ALA A 17 -29.41 9.73 1.54
C ALA A 17 -30.19 8.50 2.01
N ASP A 18 -31.34 8.72 2.61
CA ASP A 18 -32.29 7.66 2.92
C ASP A 18 -33.22 7.46 1.71
N GLU A 19 -33.25 6.25 1.18
CA GLU A 19 -34.09 5.84 0.06
C GLU A 19 -35.00 4.67 0.48
N LEU A 20 -36.15 4.55 -0.19
CA LEU A 20 -37.02 3.40 0.00
C LEU A 20 -36.60 2.27 -0.95
N ASP A 21 -36.49 1.05 -0.43
CA ASP A 21 -36.33 -0.15 -1.26
C ASP A 21 -37.69 -0.53 -1.91
N ASP A 22 -37.64 -1.54 -2.79
CA ASP A 22 -38.85 -2.03 -3.50
C ASP A 22 -39.93 -2.58 -2.57
N ASN A 23 -39.64 -2.81 -1.29
CA ASN A 23 -40.54 -3.27 -0.25
C ASN A 23 -41.02 -2.13 0.68
N GLY A 24 -40.61 -0.88 0.40
CA GLY A 24 -40.95 0.30 1.18
C GLY A 24 -40.14 0.47 2.47
N ASN A 25 -39.03 -0.27 2.66
CA ASN A 25 -38.15 -0.08 3.81
C ASN A 25 -37.12 0.99 3.52
N THR A 26 -36.80 1.81 4.50
CA THR A 26 -35.75 2.82 4.39
C THR A 26 -34.39 2.17 4.41
N LYS A 27 -33.58 2.46 3.38
CA LYS A 27 -32.20 2.06 3.32
C LYS A 27 -31.29 3.28 3.10
N LYS A 28 -30.10 3.27 3.71
CA LYS A 28 -29.09 4.31 3.51
C LYS A 28 -28.27 4.05 2.25
N MET A 29 -28.32 5.00 1.33
CA MET A 29 -27.53 4.97 0.10
C MET A 29 -26.37 5.95 0.20
N LEU A 30 -25.17 5.48 -0.18
CA LEU A 30 -23.97 6.31 -0.30
C LEU A 30 -23.81 6.73 -1.76
N TYR A 31 -23.88 8.04 -2.00
CA TYR A 31 -23.63 8.64 -3.29
C TYR A 31 -22.22 9.21 -3.30
N ILE A 32 -21.42 8.76 -4.25
CA ILE A 32 -20.05 9.24 -4.44
C ILE A 32 -20.00 10.00 -5.76
N ASN A 33 -19.67 11.28 -5.70
CA ASN A 33 -19.44 12.12 -6.86
C ASN A 33 -17.92 12.29 -7.05
N ILE A 34 -17.42 11.88 -8.20
CA ILE A 34 -16.05 12.11 -8.61
C ILE A 34 -16.07 13.19 -9.70
N ASN A 35 -15.63 14.40 -9.36
CA ASN A 35 -15.41 15.46 -10.32
C ASN A 35 -13.96 15.42 -10.78
N SER A 36 -13.73 15.05 -12.02
CA SER A 36 -12.42 15.19 -12.65
C SER A 36 -12.41 16.43 -13.53
N LYS A 37 -11.50 17.35 -13.24
CA LYS A 37 -11.28 18.55 -14.08
C LYS A 37 -10.08 18.33 -14.98
N THR A 38 -10.19 18.79 -16.20
CA THR A 38 -9.05 18.81 -17.13
C THR A 38 -8.02 19.87 -16.72
N VAL A 39 -6.78 19.73 -17.20
CA VAL A 39 -5.73 20.73 -17.00
C VAL A 39 -6.17 22.11 -17.47
N GLU A 40 -6.91 22.18 -18.58
CA GLU A 40 -7.38 23.43 -19.16
C GLU A 40 -8.43 24.11 -18.29
N GLU A 41 -9.37 23.34 -17.72
CA GLU A 41 -10.34 23.84 -16.76
C GLU A 41 -9.67 24.39 -15.49
N MET A 42 -8.63 23.72 -15.00
CA MET A 42 -7.86 24.18 -13.85
C MET A 42 -7.05 25.44 -14.15
N ILE A 43 -6.44 25.53 -15.34
CA ILE A 43 -5.74 26.74 -15.81
C ILE A 43 -6.68 27.96 -15.79
N ASN A 44 -7.91 27.77 -16.23
CA ASN A 44 -8.92 28.82 -16.29
C ASN A 44 -9.45 29.21 -14.90
N GLU A 45 -9.75 28.20 -14.07
CA GLU A 45 -10.27 28.41 -12.71
C GLU A 45 -9.26 29.16 -11.82
N TYR A 46 -7.98 28.84 -11.92
CA TYR A 46 -6.91 29.50 -11.15
C TYR A 46 -6.30 30.73 -11.83
N ALA A 47 -6.80 31.10 -13.00
CA ALA A 47 -6.31 32.23 -13.77
C ALA A 47 -4.76 32.26 -13.89
N LEU A 48 -4.17 31.09 -14.20
CA LEU A 48 -2.72 30.95 -14.28
C LEU A 48 -2.12 31.85 -15.34
N ASN A 49 -1.04 32.57 -15.00
CA ASN A 49 -0.28 33.33 -15.95
C ASN A 49 0.54 32.45 -16.92
N ASN A 50 1.12 33.03 -17.96
CA ASN A 50 1.83 32.27 -19.00
C ASN A 50 3.02 31.47 -18.47
N GLU A 51 3.74 31.97 -17.48
CA GLU A 51 4.86 31.26 -16.85
C GLU A 51 4.38 30.08 -16.04
N GLN A 52 3.32 30.25 -15.27
CA GLN A 52 2.69 29.16 -14.49
C GLN A 52 2.10 28.08 -15.40
N LYS A 53 1.50 28.46 -16.54
CA LYS A 53 1.02 27.50 -17.55
C LYS A 53 2.14 26.68 -18.14
N LYS A 54 3.28 27.32 -18.44
CA LYS A 54 4.47 26.64 -18.96
C LYS A 54 5.02 25.65 -17.93
N GLN A 55 5.15 26.07 -16.67
CA GLN A 55 5.60 25.20 -15.58
C GLN A 55 4.66 24.02 -15.33
N LEU A 56 3.34 24.25 -15.39
CA LEU A 56 2.36 23.18 -15.25
C LEU A 56 2.47 22.16 -16.39
N ASN A 57 2.55 22.63 -17.64
CA ASN A 57 2.71 21.74 -18.80
C ASN A 57 4.04 20.99 -18.77
N GLU A 58 5.12 21.62 -18.32
CA GLU A 58 6.40 20.93 -18.15
C GLU A 58 6.33 19.84 -17.09
N LEU A 59 5.62 20.08 -15.99
CA LEU A 59 5.41 19.09 -14.94
C LEU A 59 4.50 17.93 -15.38
N LEU A 60 3.63 18.14 -16.34
CA LEU A 60 2.73 17.13 -16.92
C LEU A 60 3.35 16.38 -18.10
N ASP A 61 4.60 16.69 -18.47
CA ASP A 61 5.37 15.97 -19.48
C ASP A 61 5.57 14.50 -19.07
N ASP A 62 5.46 13.56 -20.01
CA ASP A 62 5.57 12.11 -19.80
C ASP A 62 6.85 11.69 -19.03
N LYS A 63 7.94 12.47 -19.15
CA LYS A 63 9.18 12.24 -18.40
C LYS A 63 9.00 12.32 -16.87
N TYR A 64 7.94 12.98 -16.41
CA TYR A 64 7.58 13.11 -15.00
C TYR A 64 6.37 12.25 -14.61
N GLU A 65 5.83 11.44 -15.52
CA GLU A 65 4.66 10.61 -15.26
C GLU A 65 4.83 9.74 -14.01
N SER A 66 6.02 9.20 -13.77
CA SER A 66 6.33 8.42 -12.57
C SER A 66 6.21 9.20 -11.26
N LEU A 67 6.41 10.53 -11.28
CA LEU A 67 6.22 11.38 -10.11
C LEU A 67 4.74 11.63 -9.82
N TRP A 68 3.92 11.70 -10.87
CA TRP A 68 2.50 12.02 -10.76
C TRP A 68 1.63 10.78 -10.56
N SER A 69 1.95 9.67 -11.21
CA SER A 69 1.26 8.40 -11.01
C SER A 69 1.34 7.94 -9.56
N ASN A 70 2.46 8.20 -8.89
CA ASN A 70 2.64 7.91 -7.46
C ASN A 70 1.82 8.81 -6.54
N VAL A 71 1.52 10.05 -6.96
CA VAL A 71 0.82 11.05 -6.12
C VAL A 71 -0.69 11.00 -6.31
N VAL A 72 -1.17 10.68 -7.51
CA VAL A 72 -2.59 10.83 -7.89
C VAL A 72 -3.32 9.50 -7.99
N TYR A 73 -2.67 8.44 -8.40
CA TYR A 73 -3.37 7.18 -8.72
C TYR A 73 -2.99 6.01 -7.82
N GLY A 74 -2.05 6.21 -6.88
CA GLY A 74 -1.40 5.05 -6.27
C GLY A 74 -0.89 4.13 -7.38
N ASN A 75 0.32 3.73 -7.37
CA ASN A 75 0.93 3.02 -8.51
C ASN A 75 0.07 1.84 -8.97
N SER A 76 -0.47 1.87 -10.18
CA SER A 76 -1.19 0.74 -10.78
C SER A 76 -0.29 -0.50 -10.98
N ASN A 77 1.01 -0.35 -10.78
CA ASN A 77 2.02 -1.41 -10.83
C ASN A 77 2.51 -1.89 -9.45
N GLY A 78 1.80 -1.56 -8.36
CA GLY A 78 2.22 -1.84 -6.99
C GLY A 78 2.74 -0.57 -6.30
N ASN A 79 2.73 -0.56 -4.96
CA ASN A 79 3.12 0.60 -4.16
C ASN A 79 4.65 0.74 -4.11
N SER A 80 5.24 1.44 -5.10
CA SER A 80 6.69 1.66 -5.18
C SER A 80 7.25 2.39 -3.95
N ASN A 81 6.48 3.29 -3.34
CA ASN A 81 6.90 3.98 -2.11
C ASN A 81 7.12 3.02 -0.94
N VAL A 82 6.28 2.00 -0.80
CA VAL A 82 6.45 0.95 0.22
C VAL A 82 7.74 0.17 -0.01
N VAL A 83 8.00 -0.22 -1.26
CA VAL A 83 9.20 -0.97 -1.64
C VAL A 83 10.46 -0.13 -1.46
N ASP A 84 10.45 1.14 -1.84
CA ASP A 84 11.59 2.05 -1.68
C ASP A 84 11.94 2.26 -0.20
N VAL A 85 10.92 2.46 0.65
CA VAL A 85 11.11 2.53 2.10
C VAL A 85 11.70 1.23 2.64
N ALA A 86 11.15 0.09 2.24
CA ALA A 86 11.66 -1.22 2.69
C ALA A 86 13.09 -1.47 2.23
N LEU A 87 13.42 -1.16 0.97
CA LEU A 87 14.77 -1.28 0.40
C LEU A 87 15.79 -0.40 1.13
N SER A 88 15.41 0.80 1.52
CA SER A 88 16.29 1.72 2.27
C SER A 88 16.72 1.16 3.63
N GLN A 89 16.02 0.14 4.14
CA GLN A 89 16.29 -0.50 5.41
C GLN A 89 17.15 -1.76 5.30
N VAL A 90 17.45 -2.24 4.10
CA VAL A 90 18.23 -3.46 3.90
C VAL A 90 19.62 -3.33 4.54
N GLY A 91 19.99 -4.34 5.33
CA GLY A 91 21.21 -4.38 6.11
C GLY A 91 21.07 -3.94 7.57
N ASN A 92 19.93 -3.33 7.95
CA ASN A 92 19.67 -2.98 9.36
C ASN A 92 19.51 -4.27 10.18
N LYS A 93 20.13 -4.29 11.37
CA LYS A 93 20.15 -5.45 12.27
C LYS A 93 19.50 -5.15 13.62
N GLY A 94 19.02 -6.22 14.29
CA GLY A 94 18.46 -6.16 15.63
C GLY A 94 17.07 -5.55 15.73
N GLY A 95 16.59 -4.87 14.70
CA GLY A 95 15.23 -4.34 14.58
C GLY A 95 14.82 -3.27 15.58
N GLU A 96 15.77 -2.70 16.34
CA GLU A 96 15.48 -1.74 17.41
C GLU A 96 14.61 -0.55 16.96
N PRO A 97 14.83 0.10 15.82
CA PRO A 97 14.00 1.20 15.35
C PRO A 97 12.54 0.80 15.16
N TYR A 98 12.27 -0.45 14.77
CA TYR A 98 10.94 -0.95 14.45
C TYR A 98 10.18 -1.37 15.71
N TRP A 99 10.76 -2.24 16.55
CA TRP A 99 10.06 -2.71 17.74
C TRP A 99 9.92 -1.62 18.80
N ARG A 100 10.86 -0.64 18.91
CA ARG A 100 10.67 0.55 19.75
C ARG A 100 9.55 1.46 19.24
N TRP A 101 9.50 1.72 17.94
CA TRP A 101 8.41 2.49 17.35
C TRP A 101 7.04 1.83 17.63
N TYR A 102 6.99 0.51 17.59
CA TYR A 102 5.76 -0.23 17.88
C TYR A 102 5.29 -0.04 19.33
N GLY A 103 6.22 0.14 20.28
CA GLY A 103 5.98 0.33 21.70
C GLY A 103 6.60 -0.75 22.61
N PHE A 104 7.48 -1.62 22.06
CA PHE A 104 8.19 -2.60 22.87
C PHE A 104 9.45 -2.03 23.50
N ASN A 105 9.77 -2.48 24.73
CA ASN A 105 10.95 -2.03 25.48
C ASN A 105 12.16 -2.98 25.33
N SER A 106 11.97 -4.11 24.73
CA SER A 106 13.01 -5.12 24.49
C SER A 106 12.80 -5.76 23.11
N ARG A 107 13.86 -6.43 22.62
CA ARG A 107 13.80 -7.17 21.35
C ARG A 107 12.71 -8.24 21.38
N ILE A 108 11.96 -8.29 20.30
CA ILE A 108 10.92 -9.30 20.00
C ILE A 108 11.22 -9.92 18.63
N GLU A 109 10.40 -10.87 18.17
CA GLU A 109 10.32 -11.22 16.75
C GLU A 109 9.65 -10.07 15.99
N TRP A 110 10.38 -9.46 15.05
CA TRP A 110 10.01 -8.15 14.50
C TRP A 110 9.70 -8.12 13.00
N CYS A 111 9.45 -9.27 12.37
CA CYS A 111 9.07 -9.33 10.95
C CYS A 111 7.75 -8.58 10.68
N ALA A 112 6.71 -8.84 11.47
CA ALA A 112 5.41 -8.19 11.37
C ALA A 112 5.48 -6.68 11.73
N VAL A 113 6.27 -6.37 12.74
CA VAL A 113 6.51 -4.99 13.18
C VAL A 113 7.24 -4.17 12.12
N PHE A 114 8.19 -4.79 11.41
CA PHE A 114 8.88 -4.16 10.27
C PHE A 114 7.90 -3.79 9.16
N VAL A 115 7.02 -4.73 8.75
CA VAL A 115 5.99 -4.45 7.75
C VAL A 115 5.09 -3.29 8.20
N SER A 116 4.59 -3.33 9.44
CA SER A 116 3.78 -2.24 10.00
C SER A 116 4.51 -0.91 9.98
N TRP A 117 5.82 -0.91 10.32
CA TRP A 117 6.64 0.30 10.31
C TRP A 117 6.80 0.88 8.90
N VAL A 118 7.08 0.04 7.90
CA VAL A 118 7.23 0.47 6.50
C VAL A 118 5.94 1.13 6.01
N TYR A 119 4.79 0.51 6.24
CA TYR A 119 3.50 1.09 5.84
C TYR A 119 3.13 2.35 6.61
N ASN A 120 3.61 2.50 7.85
CA ASN A 120 3.47 3.76 8.58
C ASN A 120 4.28 4.89 7.93
N GLN A 121 5.48 4.61 7.40
CA GLN A 121 6.31 5.63 6.75
C GLN A 121 5.65 6.22 5.49
N VAL A 122 4.85 5.45 4.80
CA VAL A 122 4.12 5.88 3.60
C VAL A 122 2.68 6.35 3.89
N GLY A 123 2.28 6.38 5.16
CA GLY A 123 0.95 6.87 5.57
C GLY A 123 -0.20 5.87 5.36
N GLU A 124 0.10 4.60 5.11
CA GLU A 124 -0.89 3.56 4.80
C GLU A 124 -1.16 2.58 5.95
N LEU A 125 -0.59 2.83 7.12
CA LEU A 125 -0.87 2.02 8.31
C LEU A 125 -2.35 2.13 8.71
N ASN A 126 -2.98 1.00 9.03
CA ASN A 126 -4.42 0.85 9.31
C ASN A 126 -5.35 1.20 8.12
N ILE A 127 -4.79 1.42 6.94
CA ILE A 127 -5.50 1.56 5.66
C ILE A 127 -5.26 0.30 4.84
N ALA A 128 -4.04 0.10 4.39
CA ALA A 128 -3.63 -1.07 3.60
C ALA A 128 -3.13 -2.23 4.48
N VAL A 129 -2.50 -1.93 5.61
CA VAL A 129 -1.91 -2.91 6.53
C VAL A 129 -2.24 -2.52 7.98
N PRO A 130 -2.63 -3.47 8.85
CA PRO A 130 -2.85 -3.18 10.25
C PRO A 130 -1.54 -2.90 10.99
N LYS A 131 -1.62 -2.24 12.14
CA LYS A 131 -0.51 -2.25 13.09
C LYS A 131 -0.48 -3.60 13.80
N PHE A 132 0.43 -4.50 13.41
CA PHE A 132 0.49 -5.86 13.93
C PHE A 132 1.91 -6.28 14.29
N SER A 133 2.02 -7.17 15.28
CA SER A 133 3.28 -7.73 15.77
C SER A 133 3.34 -9.25 15.69
N THR A 134 2.21 -9.89 15.36
CA THR A 134 2.11 -11.35 15.18
C THR A 134 1.47 -11.66 13.84
N CYS A 135 2.14 -12.52 13.04
CA CYS A 135 1.67 -12.86 11.70
C CYS A 135 0.35 -13.62 11.75
N HIS A 136 0.31 -14.75 12.46
CA HIS A 136 -0.83 -15.67 12.47
C HIS A 136 -2.07 -15.11 13.18
N THR A 137 -1.90 -14.49 14.34
CA THR A 137 -3.03 -14.11 15.21
C THR A 137 -3.57 -12.70 14.98
N GLN A 138 -2.79 -11.81 14.38
CA GLN A 138 -3.20 -10.44 14.07
C GLN A 138 -3.24 -10.17 12.58
N GLY A 139 -2.15 -10.45 11.84
CA GLY A 139 -2.07 -10.19 10.41
C GLY A 139 -3.10 -11.00 9.63
N VAL A 140 -3.01 -12.31 9.64
CA VAL A 140 -3.88 -13.21 8.86
C VAL A 140 -5.38 -12.92 9.04
N PRO A 141 -5.92 -12.82 10.28
CA PRO A 141 -7.34 -12.54 10.47
C PRO A 141 -7.77 -11.19 9.90
N TRP A 142 -6.94 -10.17 10.05
CA TRP A 142 -7.26 -8.84 9.53
C TRP A 142 -7.45 -8.85 8.01
N PHE A 143 -6.51 -9.43 7.28
CA PHE A 143 -6.58 -9.51 5.82
C PHE A 143 -7.71 -10.41 5.33
N LYS A 144 -7.98 -11.52 6.02
CA LYS A 144 -9.12 -12.40 5.70
C LYS A 144 -10.46 -11.69 5.90
N THR A 145 -10.61 -10.93 6.98
CA THR A 145 -11.85 -10.21 7.29
C THR A 145 -12.18 -9.15 6.23
N LEU A 146 -11.15 -8.54 5.64
CA LEU A 146 -11.32 -7.54 4.57
C LEU A 146 -11.42 -8.17 3.17
N GLY A 147 -11.37 -9.51 3.03
CA GLY A 147 -11.39 -10.18 1.73
C GLY A 147 -10.14 -9.96 0.87
N LEU A 148 -9.07 -9.47 1.48
CA LEU A 148 -7.80 -9.17 0.80
C LEU A 148 -6.90 -10.40 0.66
N TRP A 149 -7.19 -11.47 1.42
CA TRP A 149 -6.41 -12.70 1.40
C TRP A 149 -6.47 -13.39 0.03
N LYS A 150 -5.31 -13.68 -0.55
CA LYS A 150 -5.18 -14.40 -1.82
C LYS A 150 -4.43 -15.72 -1.58
N ASP A 151 -4.99 -16.79 -2.13
CA ASP A 151 -4.41 -18.13 -2.04
C ASP A 151 -3.41 -18.42 -3.17
N LYS A 152 -2.87 -19.63 -3.15
CA LYS A 152 -1.95 -20.13 -4.18
C LYS A 152 -2.51 -19.90 -5.59
N GLY A 153 -1.65 -19.38 -6.46
CA GLY A 153 -1.98 -19.06 -7.86
C GLY A 153 -2.12 -17.56 -8.14
N TYR A 154 -2.23 -16.75 -7.10
CA TYR A 154 -2.11 -15.30 -7.27
C TYR A 154 -0.65 -14.93 -7.61
N VAL A 155 -0.46 -14.05 -8.59
CA VAL A 155 0.86 -13.49 -8.91
C VAL A 155 0.99 -12.17 -8.16
N PRO A 156 1.86 -12.08 -7.15
CA PRO A 156 1.94 -10.90 -6.32
C PRO A 156 2.53 -9.72 -7.08
N LYS A 157 2.11 -8.53 -6.67
CA LYS A 157 2.60 -7.26 -7.20
C LYS A 157 3.61 -6.63 -6.25
N SER A 158 4.37 -5.69 -6.77
CA SER A 158 5.27 -4.86 -5.97
C SER A 158 4.49 -4.14 -4.86
N GLY A 159 4.97 -4.20 -3.62
CA GLY A 159 4.31 -3.64 -2.45
C GLY A 159 3.30 -4.58 -1.78
N ASP A 160 2.92 -5.70 -2.35
CA ASP A 160 2.07 -6.67 -1.64
C ASP A 160 2.76 -7.19 -0.37
N VAL A 161 1.95 -7.51 0.63
CA VAL A 161 2.42 -8.23 1.83
C VAL A 161 2.35 -9.72 1.57
N ILE A 162 3.40 -10.43 1.91
CA ILE A 162 3.49 -11.86 1.70
C ILE A 162 3.69 -12.58 3.04
N PHE A 163 2.92 -13.64 3.27
CA PHE A 163 3.00 -14.48 4.44
C PHE A 163 3.59 -15.84 4.11
N PHE A 164 4.34 -16.39 5.05
CA PHE A 164 5.01 -17.67 4.93
C PHE A 164 4.59 -18.61 6.07
N ASP A 165 4.35 -19.86 5.70
CA ASP A 165 4.17 -21.00 6.61
C ASP A 165 5.24 -22.01 6.20
N TRP A 166 6.37 -21.98 6.89
CA TRP A 166 7.54 -22.77 6.51
C TRP A 166 7.36 -24.25 6.79
N GLU A 167 6.58 -24.55 7.82
CA GLU A 167 6.35 -25.92 8.31
C GLU A 167 5.12 -26.56 7.64
N GLN A 168 4.32 -25.79 6.91
CA GLN A 168 3.10 -26.21 6.21
C GLN A 168 2.06 -26.84 7.16
N ASP A 169 1.97 -26.32 8.37
CA ASP A 169 1.04 -26.77 9.41
C ASP A 169 -0.21 -25.88 9.53
N GLY A 170 -0.33 -24.86 8.67
CA GLY A 170 -1.40 -23.87 8.69
C GLY A 170 -1.12 -22.69 9.61
N HIS A 171 0.02 -22.68 10.29
CA HIS A 171 0.50 -21.57 11.08
C HIS A 171 1.45 -20.68 10.26
N VAL A 172 1.13 -19.40 10.17
CA VAL A 172 1.99 -18.44 9.50
C VAL A 172 3.11 -18.00 10.43
N ASP A 173 4.35 -18.23 9.99
CA ASP A 173 5.56 -18.00 10.78
C ASP A 173 6.22 -16.66 10.50
N HIS A 174 6.05 -16.16 9.28
CA HIS A 174 6.82 -15.03 8.81
C HIS A 174 6.03 -14.15 7.84
N VAL A 175 6.49 -12.91 7.64
CA VAL A 175 5.89 -11.94 6.73
C VAL A 175 6.98 -11.06 6.10
N GLY A 176 6.75 -10.68 4.85
CA GLY A 176 7.60 -9.75 4.12
C GLY A 176 6.80 -8.85 3.19
N ILE A 177 7.51 -8.01 2.47
CA ILE A 177 6.98 -7.12 1.44
C ILE A 177 7.51 -7.61 0.09
N VAL A 178 6.63 -7.73 -0.89
CA VAL A 178 7.00 -8.13 -2.25
C VAL A 178 7.71 -6.95 -2.93
N GLU A 179 8.93 -7.18 -3.39
CA GLU A 179 9.67 -6.24 -4.20
C GLU A 179 9.21 -6.33 -5.66
N THR A 180 9.20 -7.55 -6.19
CA THR A 180 8.74 -7.84 -7.55
C THR A 180 8.45 -9.33 -7.73
N SER A 181 7.65 -9.68 -8.74
CA SER A 181 7.38 -11.06 -9.12
C SER A 181 7.18 -11.18 -10.63
N ASP A 182 7.61 -12.30 -11.20
CA ASP A 182 7.34 -12.68 -12.60
C ASP A 182 6.37 -13.88 -12.72
N GLY A 183 5.73 -14.24 -11.61
CA GLY A 183 4.83 -15.39 -11.50
C GLY A 183 5.55 -16.74 -11.29
N LYS A 184 6.87 -16.83 -11.53
CA LYS A 184 7.71 -18.00 -11.26
C LYS A 184 8.57 -17.80 -10.02
N GLU A 185 9.10 -16.60 -9.88
CA GLU A 185 9.94 -16.18 -8.78
C GLU A 185 9.37 -14.93 -8.13
N VAL A 186 9.53 -14.81 -6.81
CA VAL A 186 9.13 -13.65 -6.03
C VAL A 186 10.34 -13.16 -5.26
N TYR A 187 10.62 -11.88 -5.40
CA TYR A 187 11.63 -11.18 -4.63
C TYR A 187 10.94 -10.44 -3.49
N THR A 188 11.49 -10.52 -2.30
CA THR A 188 10.90 -9.94 -1.08
C THR A 188 11.91 -9.14 -0.30
N ILE A 189 11.40 -8.22 0.52
CA ILE A 189 12.17 -7.51 1.54
C ILE A 189 11.57 -7.90 2.89
N GLU A 190 12.39 -8.47 3.75
CA GLU A 190 11.95 -9.12 4.99
C GLU A 190 12.69 -8.57 6.20
N GLY A 191 11.95 -8.12 7.19
CA GLY A 191 12.49 -7.83 8.51
C GLY A 191 12.70 -9.12 9.31
N ASN A 192 13.63 -9.09 10.25
CA ASN A 192 13.95 -10.22 11.14
C ASN A 192 14.39 -11.51 10.41
N SER A 193 14.88 -11.40 9.19
CA SER A 193 15.46 -12.53 8.47
C SER A 193 16.88 -12.79 8.97
N ARG A 194 17.02 -13.68 9.99
CA ARG A 194 18.23 -13.87 10.79
C ARG A 194 18.68 -12.56 11.44
N ASP A 195 17.73 -11.90 12.11
CA ASP A 195 17.93 -10.64 12.85
C ASP A 195 18.37 -9.44 12.00
N GLU A 196 18.03 -9.43 10.70
CA GLU A 196 18.42 -8.41 9.73
C GLU A 196 17.30 -8.14 8.73
N VAL A 197 17.24 -6.94 8.15
CA VAL A 197 16.41 -6.66 6.97
C VAL A 197 17.13 -7.16 5.72
N LYS A 198 16.51 -8.10 5.00
CA LYS A 198 17.10 -8.76 3.84
C LYS A 198 16.21 -8.78 2.61
N ARG A 199 16.85 -8.66 1.45
CA ARG A 199 16.25 -9.10 0.19
C ARG A 199 16.34 -10.62 0.08
N LYS A 200 15.25 -11.25 -0.32
CA LYS A 200 15.16 -12.71 -0.49
C LYS A 200 14.52 -13.02 -1.84
N LYS A 201 14.67 -14.27 -2.25
CA LYS A 201 14.11 -14.78 -3.50
C LYS A 201 13.53 -16.17 -3.28
N TYR A 202 12.30 -16.38 -3.76
CA TYR A 202 11.57 -17.63 -3.61
C TYR A 202 10.96 -18.07 -4.94
N LYS A 203 10.73 -19.39 -5.09
CA LYS A 203 9.86 -19.91 -6.15
C LYS A 203 8.40 -19.74 -5.74
N SER A 204 7.56 -19.25 -6.63
CA SER A 204 6.14 -18.96 -6.36
C SER A 204 5.36 -20.16 -5.81
N CYS A 205 5.74 -21.40 -6.16
CA CYS A 205 5.05 -22.61 -5.69
C CYS A 205 5.20 -22.89 -4.18
N ARG A 206 6.05 -22.18 -3.46
CA ARG A 206 6.28 -22.34 -2.01
C ARG A 206 5.56 -21.29 -1.16
N LEU A 207 4.85 -20.37 -1.77
CA LEU A 207 4.24 -19.23 -1.10
C LEU A 207 2.78 -19.51 -0.75
N ILE A 208 2.29 -19.01 0.38
CA ILE A 208 0.99 -19.45 0.93
C ILE A 208 -0.10 -18.40 0.75
N ALA A 209 0.21 -17.13 0.84
CA ALA A 209 -0.79 -16.08 0.68
C ALA A 209 -0.19 -14.75 0.29
N PHE A 210 -0.94 -14.03 -0.51
CA PHE A 210 -0.60 -12.68 -0.97
C PHE A 210 -1.76 -11.76 -0.67
N LEU A 211 -1.46 -10.49 -0.52
CA LEU A 211 -2.43 -9.44 -0.28
C LEU A 211 -2.33 -8.43 -1.40
N ASN A 212 -3.46 -8.20 -2.02
CA ASN A 212 -3.55 -7.15 -3.01
C ASN A 212 -3.80 -5.83 -2.28
N ASN A 213 -2.81 -4.96 -2.27
CA ASN A 213 -3.04 -3.54 -2.05
C ASN A 213 -3.48 -2.95 -3.38
N TYR A 214 -4.65 -2.34 -3.44
CA TYR A 214 -5.36 -1.76 -4.59
C TYR A 214 -4.48 -1.12 -5.66
#